data_ef4e56dbb5d37f31387ec972003bd6c3
#
_entry.id   ef4e56dbb5d37f31387ec972003bd6c3
#
_cell.length_a   1.000
_cell.length_b   1.000
_cell.length_c   1.000
_cell.angle_alpha   90.00
_cell.angle_beta   90.00
_cell.angle_gamma   90.00
#
_symmetry.space_group_name_H-M   'P 1'
#
loop_
_entity.id
_entity.type
_entity.pdbx_description
1 polymer ?
#
loop_
_entity_poly.entity_id
_entity_poly.type
_entity_poly.pdbx_seq_one_letter_code
_entity_poly.pdbx_strand_id
1 'polypeptide(L)'
;MIQAGRYTATAKNNQSSHFILVQQELSILKELVWDHIDALAKIPATELPKELIPFASFNRHRKEDPSDDFLFRNAPAVLYITSDWELDAGLAAQNIEHMAIAQGLGALYNGYLQRISDQNENLKKWLGIEGEHIKACMLLGYPNITYARTAPRREARVTIR
;
A
#
# COMPACT_ATOMS: atom_id res chain seq x y z
N MET A 1 -15.17 -7.46 -3.86
CA MET A 1 -14.25 -6.53 -3.19
C MET A 1 -13.95 -5.30 -4.06
N ILE A 2 -13.26 -5.38 -5.21
CA ILE A 2 -12.94 -4.22 -6.09
C ILE A 2 -14.19 -3.42 -6.49
N GLN A 3 -15.34 -4.08 -6.73
CA GLN A 3 -16.60 -3.38 -7.06
C GLN A 3 -17.03 -2.39 -5.95
N ALA A 4 -16.77 -2.70 -4.68
CA ALA A 4 -17.09 -1.77 -3.60
C ALA A 4 -16.27 -0.47 -3.70
N GLY A 5 -14.99 -0.58 -4.06
CA GLY A 5 -14.16 0.59 -4.36
C GLY A 5 -14.64 1.35 -5.59
N ARG A 6 -14.99 0.63 -6.66
CA ARG A 6 -15.48 1.25 -7.91
C ARG A 6 -16.76 2.06 -7.74
N TYR A 7 -17.67 1.63 -6.87
CA TYR A 7 -18.92 2.35 -6.59
C TYR A 7 -18.79 3.42 -5.50
N THR A 8 -17.58 3.69 -5.02
CA THR A 8 -17.33 4.78 -4.09
C THR A 8 -17.57 6.12 -4.77
N ALA A 9 -18.25 7.03 -4.08
CA ALA A 9 -18.45 8.38 -4.57
C ALA A 9 -17.08 9.10 -4.70
N THR A 10 -16.92 9.86 -5.78
CA THR A 10 -15.71 10.63 -6.08
C THR A 10 -15.99 12.11 -6.21
N ALA A 11 -15.00 12.96 -6.01
CA ALA A 11 -15.12 14.39 -6.19
C ALA A 11 -15.61 14.70 -7.61
N LYS A 12 -16.70 15.48 -7.71
CA LYS A 12 -17.35 15.84 -8.98
C LYS A 12 -17.74 14.62 -9.86
N ASN A 13 -17.85 13.44 -9.26
CA ASN A 13 -18.10 12.18 -9.97
C ASN A 13 -17.07 11.91 -11.10
N ASN A 14 -15.81 12.25 -10.89
CA ASN A 14 -14.76 12.11 -11.90
C ASN A 14 -14.33 10.65 -12.13
N GLN A 15 -14.58 9.76 -11.15
CA GLN A 15 -14.32 8.31 -11.23
C GLN A 15 -12.89 7.96 -11.65
N SER A 16 -11.90 8.75 -11.23
CA SER A 16 -10.49 8.61 -11.62
C SER A 16 -9.74 7.48 -10.88
N SER A 17 -10.40 6.79 -9.94
CA SER A 17 -9.73 5.71 -9.21
C SER A 17 -9.45 4.51 -10.10
N HIS A 18 -8.18 4.10 -10.18
CA HIS A 18 -7.71 2.93 -10.89
C HIS A 18 -7.19 1.90 -9.86
N PHE A 19 -7.57 0.64 -10.02
CA PHE A 19 -7.29 -0.43 -9.08
C PHE A 19 -6.38 -1.47 -9.73
N ILE A 20 -5.18 -1.65 -9.20
CA ILE A 20 -4.19 -2.60 -9.70
C ILE A 20 -3.98 -3.69 -8.67
N LEU A 21 -4.49 -4.89 -8.94
CA LEU A 21 -4.36 -6.05 -8.05
C LEU A 21 -3.26 -6.98 -8.57
N VAL A 22 -2.20 -7.14 -7.80
CA VAL A 22 -1.11 -8.07 -8.07
C VAL A 22 -1.27 -9.31 -7.19
N GLN A 23 -1.45 -10.48 -7.81
CA GLN A 23 -1.59 -11.78 -7.15
C GLN A 23 -0.63 -12.83 -7.73
N GLN A 24 -0.60 -13.00 -9.04
CA GLN A 24 0.14 -14.08 -9.70
C GLN A 24 1.64 -13.77 -9.83
N GLU A 25 2.00 -12.49 -9.98
CA GLU A 25 3.37 -12.04 -10.25
C GLU A 25 3.98 -11.31 -9.05
N LEU A 26 3.64 -11.75 -7.83
CA LEU A 26 4.17 -11.15 -6.59
C LEU A 26 5.69 -11.21 -6.48
N SER A 27 6.32 -12.24 -7.06
CA SER A 27 7.79 -12.35 -7.09
C SER A 27 8.41 -11.21 -7.89
N ILE A 28 7.85 -10.89 -9.05
CA ILE A 28 8.31 -9.79 -9.91
C ILE A 28 8.09 -8.44 -9.20
N LEU A 29 6.91 -8.26 -8.60
CA LEU A 29 6.62 -7.07 -7.79
C LEU A 29 7.67 -6.88 -6.68
N LYS A 30 7.96 -7.93 -5.91
CA LYS A 30 8.94 -7.89 -4.83
C LYS A 30 10.34 -7.57 -5.35
N GLU A 31 10.75 -8.18 -6.44
CA GLU A 31 12.05 -7.93 -7.09
C GLU A 31 12.18 -6.45 -7.49
N LEU A 32 11.22 -5.91 -8.21
CA LEU A 32 11.23 -4.50 -8.65
C LEU A 32 11.28 -3.52 -7.46
N VAL A 33 10.53 -3.81 -6.39
CA VAL A 33 10.54 -2.97 -5.18
C VAL A 33 11.90 -3.04 -4.47
N TRP A 34 12.44 -4.25 -4.29
CA TRP A 34 13.71 -4.42 -3.59
C TRP A 34 14.91 -3.91 -4.38
N ASP A 35 14.92 -4.04 -5.70
CA ASP A 35 15.95 -3.46 -6.56
C ASP A 35 15.99 -1.94 -6.44
N HIS A 36 14.82 -1.31 -6.38
CA HIS A 36 14.74 0.13 -6.16
C HIS A 36 15.24 0.53 -4.76
N ILE A 37 14.88 -0.21 -3.71
CA ILE A 37 15.39 0.00 -2.35
C ILE A 37 16.91 -0.19 -2.30
N ASP A 38 17.44 -1.21 -2.97
CA ASP A 38 18.89 -1.45 -3.06
C ASP A 38 19.62 -0.30 -3.77
N ALA A 39 19.00 0.30 -4.79
CA ALA A 39 19.55 1.47 -5.46
C ALA A 39 19.57 2.70 -4.55
N LEU A 40 18.48 2.96 -3.83
CA LEU A 40 18.38 4.06 -2.86
C LEU A 40 19.39 3.91 -1.71
N ALA A 41 19.62 2.69 -1.24
CA ALA A 41 20.55 2.44 -0.14
C ALA A 41 22.02 2.74 -0.48
N LYS A 42 22.35 2.97 -1.77
CA LYS A 42 23.68 3.40 -2.23
C LYS A 42 23.84 4.93 -2.17
N ILE A 43 22.76 5.66 -2.01
CA ILE A 43 22.75 7.13 -1.92
C ILE A 43 22.99 7.54 -0.47
N PRO A 44 23.89 8.51 -0.19
CA PRO A 44 24.09 9.02 1.16
C PRO A 44 22.78 9.54 1.77
N ALA A 45 22.54 9.24 3.06
CA ALA A 45 21.30 9.64 3.74
C ALA A 45 21.09 11.17 3.75
N THR A 46 22.14 11.96 3.62
CA THR A 46 22.10 13.43 3.53
C THR A 46 21.52 13.93 2.21
N GLU A 47 21.52 13.10 1.17
CA GLU A 47 21.03 13.42 -0.17
C GLU A 47 19.63 12.85 -0.41
N LEU A 48 19.16 11.95 0.47
CA LEU A 48 17.84 11.35 0.36
C LEU A 48 16.75 12.23 1.00
N PRO A 49 15.56 12.30 0.39
CA PRO A 49 14.37 12.81 1.06
C PRO A 49 14.14 12.08 2.40
N LYS A 50 13.70 12.82 3.44
CA LYS A 50 13.52 12.26 4.79
C LYS A 50 12.61 11.04 4.83
N GLU A 51 11.62 11.01 3.95
CA GLU A 51 10.65 9.93 3.82
C GLU A 51 11.27 8.64 3.30
N LEU A 52 12.43 8.70 2.63
CA LEU A 52 13.12 7.55 2.05
C LEU A 52 14.24 6.99 2.94
N ILE A 53 14.68 7.75 3.95
CA ILE A 53 15.73 7.32 4.88
C ILE A 53 15.44 5.94 5.53
N PRO A 54 14.18 5.62 5.95
CA PRO A 54 13.87 4.32 6.54
C PRO A 54 14.19 3.12 5.64
N PHE A 55 14.18 3.29 4.31
CA PHE A 55 14.41 2.19 3.37
C PHE A 55 15.85 1.66 3.39
N ALA A 56 16.83 2.47 3.78
CA ALA A 56 18.20 1.98 4.02
C ALA A 56 18.24 0.96 5.17
N SER A 57 17.45 1.19 6.22
CA SER A 57 17.28 0.24 7.34
C SER A 57 16.55 -1.02 6.89
N PHE A 58 15.53 -0.90 6.04
CA PHE A 58 14.78 -2.03 5.48
C PHE A 58 15.66 -2.92 4.61
N ASN A 59 16.54 -2.32 3.80
CA ASN A 59 17.51 -3.04 2.99
C ASN A 59 18.48 -3.87 3.89
N ARG A 60 18.99 -3.25 4.95
CA ARG A 60 19.87 -3.96 5.90
C ARG A 60 19.14 -5.12 6.56
N HIS A 61 17.93 -4.90 7.08
CA HIS A 61 17.12 -5.95 7.71
C HIS A 61 16.89 -7.14 6.76
N ARG A 62 16.51 -6.87 5.51
CA ARG A 62 16.32 -7.94 4.49
C ARG A 62 17.61 -8.76 4.28
N LYS A 63 18.79 -8.11 4.31
CA LYS A 63 20.07 -8.81 4.12
C LYS A 63 20.46 -9.64 5.34
N GLU A 64 20.11 -9.18 6.55
CA GLU A 64 20.35 -9.89 7.81
C GLU A 64 19.38 -11.07 7.98
N ASP A 65 18.11 -10.90 7.64
CA ASP A 65 17.07 -11.94 7.67
C ASP A 65 16.24 -11.96 6.36
N PRO A 66 16.72 -12.66 5.32
CA PRO A 66 15.97 -12.79 4.05
C PRO A 66 14.65 -13.55 4.18
N SER A 67 14.43 -14.27 5.28
CA SER A 67 13.20 -15.04 5.50
C SER A 67 12.05 -14.18 6.04
N ASP A 68 12.35 -13.04 6.66
CA ASP A 68 11.34 -12.10 7.15
C ASP A 68 10.82 -11.21 6.02
N ASP A 69 9.66 -11.54 5.50
CA ASP A 69 8.94 -10.75 4.49
C ASP A 69 8.21 -9.54 5.12
N PHE A 70 8.93 -8.78 5.97
CA PHE A 70 8.33 -7.73 6.80
C PHE A 70 7.63 -6.62 6.00
N LEU A 71 8.08 -6.33 4.77
CA LEU A 71 7.47 -5.30 3.93
C LEU A 71 6.15 -5.77 3.29
N PHE A 72 6.08 -7.04 2.88
CA PHE A 72 4.91 -7.61 2.23
C PHE A 72 4.09 -8.54 3.15
N ARG A 73 4.61 -8.88 4.34
CA ARG A 73 3.92 -9.69 5.35
C ARG A 73 3.41 -11.05 4.84
N ASN A 74 4.08 -11.64 3.88
CA ASN A 74 3.66 -12.86 3.21
C ASN A 74 2.22 -12.78 2.64
N ALA A 75 1.74 -11.57 2.36
CA ALA A 75 0.42 -11.38 1.79
C ALA A 75 0.34 -11.98 0.38
N PRO A 76 -0.73 -12.74 0.08
CA PRO A 76 -0.92 -13.35 -1.25
C PRO A 76 -1.38 -12.37 -2.31
N ALA A 77 -1.69 -11.13 -1.94
CA ALA A 77 -2.09 -10.10 -2.88
C ALA A 77 -1.72 -8.70 -2.39
N VAL A 78 -1.34 -7.85 -3.34
CA VAL A 78 -1.12 -6.41 -3.15
C VAL A 78 -2.07 -5.65 -4.05
N LEU A 79 -2.81 -4.71 -3.47
CA LEU A 79 -3.69 -3.81 -4.20
C LEU A 79 -3.11 -2.39 -4.14
N TYR A 80 -2.83 -1.83 -5.30
CA TYR A 80 -2.53 -0.41 -5.45
C TYR A 80 -3.77 0.34 -5.94
N ILE A 81 -3.94 1.57 -5.49
CA ILE A 81 -4.99 2.47 -5.94
C ILE A 81 -4.34 3.78 -6.35
N THR A 82 -4.53 4.16 -7.61
CA THR A 82 -4.20 5.50 -8.09
C THR A 82 -5.49 6.33 -8.20
N SER A 83 -5.38 7.64 -8.15
CA SER A 83 -6.48 8.57 -8.33
C SER A 83 -5.95 10.00 -8.46
N ASP A 84 -6.72 10.89 -9.09
CA ASP A 84 -6.42 12.31 -9.12
C ASP A 84 -6.47 12.93 -7.71
N TRP A 85 -7.31 12.36 -6.82
CA TRP A 85 -7.55 12.87 -5.47
C TRP A 85 -7.25 11.82 -4.39
N GLU A 86 -6.45 12.20 -3.41
CA GLU A 86 -6.10 11.32 -2.28
C GLU A 86 -7.33 10.88 -1.48
N LEU A 87 -8.31 11.78 -1.32
CA LEU A 87 -9.55 11.47 -0.62
C LEU A 87 -10.34 10.37 -1.32
N ASP A 88 -10.47 10.44 -2.65
CA ASP A 88 -11.21 9.45 -3.43
C ASP A 88 -10.56 8.07 -3.33
N ALA A 89 -9.22 8.00 -3.43
CA ALA A 89 -8.48 6.76 -3.22
C ALA A 89 -8.65 6.21 -1.81
N GLY A 90 -8.63 7.08 -0.79
CA GLY A 90 -8.82 6.70 0.61
C GLY A 90 -10.22 6.14 0.87
N LEU A 91 -11.26 6.78 0.35
CA LEU A 91 -12.65 6.31 0.47
C LEU A 91 -12.86 4.97 -0.27
N ALA A 92 -12.28 4.83 -1.46
CA ALA A 92 -12.33 3.58 -2.22
C ALA A 92 -11.62 2.44 -1.46
N ALA A 93 -10.43 2.70 -0.90
CA ALA A 93 -9.68 1.75 -0.09
C ALA A 93 -10.48 1.30 1.15
N GLN A 94 -11.14 2.23 1.84
CA GLN A 94 -11.96 1.93 3.01
C GLN A 94 -13.15 1.03 2.66
N ASN A 95 -13.84 1.29 1.54
CA ASN A 95 -14.94 0.43 1.09
C ASN A 95 -14.44 -0.96 0.68
N ILE A 96 -13.26 -1.06 0.08
CA ILE A 96 -12.61 -2.34 -0.24
C ILE A 96 -12.27 -3.10 1.04
N GLU A 97 -11.72 -2.43 2.06
CA GLU A 97 -11.43 -3.04 3.37
C GLU A 97 -12.68 -3.61 4.01
N HIS A 98 -13.78 -2.84 4.09
CA HIS A 98 -15.05 -3.33 4.64
C HIS A 98 -15.56 -4.57 3.91
N MET A 99 -15.47 -4.58 2.58
CA MET A 99 -15.89 -5.73 1.79
C MET A 99 -14.92 -6.91 1.96
N ALA A 100 -13.61 -6.67 2.10
CA ALA A 100 -12.64 -7.72 2.38
C ALA A 100 -12.95 -8.41 3.71
N ILE A 101 -13.17 -7.62 4.77
CA ILE A 101 -13.54 -8.14 6.09
C ILE A 101 -14.86 -8.93 6.04
N ALA A 102 -15.87 -8.44 5.32
CA ALA A 102 -17.14 -9.13 5.12
C ALA A 102 -16.99 -10.48 4.40
N GLN A 103 -15.93 -10.65 3.62
CA GLN A 103 -15.57 -11.89 2.92
C GLN A 103 -14.57 -12.76 3.69
N GLY A 104 -14.26 -12.43 4.95
CA GLY A 104 -13.31 -13.17 5.78
C GLY A 104 -11.85 -12.94 5.45
N LEU A 105 -11.55 -11.89 4.68
CA LEU A 105 -10.18 -11.46 4.37
C LEU A 105 -9.68 -10.43 5.39
N GLY A 106 -8.35 -10.37 5.55
CA GLY A 106 -7.68 -9.27 6.22
C GLY A 106 -7.16 -8.26 5.21
N ALA A 107 -7.09 -7.01 5.64
CA ALA A 107 -6.48 -5.92 4.89
C ALA A 107 -5.50 -5.15 5.77
N LEU A 108 -4.35 -4.79 5.22
CA LEU A 108 -3.36 -3.96 5.90
C LEU A 108 -2.95 -2.82 4.97
N TYR A 109 -3.22 -1.57 5.36
CA TYR A 109 -2.70 -0.39 4.68
C TYR A 109 -1.19 -0.32 4.85
N ASN A 110 -0.45 -0.31 3.75
CA ASN A 110 1.01 -0.30 3.76
C ASN A 110 1.57 0.99 3.16
N GLY A 111 1.75 2.00 4.02
CA GLY A 111 2.27 3.30 3.61
C GLY A 111 3.74 3.29 3.19
N TYR A 112 4.54 2.34 3.67
CA TYR A 112 5.92 2.20 3.20
C TYR A 112 5.95 1.64 1.78
N LEU A 113 5.20 0.57 1.53
CA LEU A 113 5.12 -0.02 0.19
C LEU A 113 4.50 0.96 -0.81
N GLN A 114 3.45 1.69 -0.40
CA GLN A 114 2.86 2.75 -1.22
C GLN A 114 3.91 3.78 -1.64
N ARG A 115 4.66 4.32 -0.68
CA ARG A 115 5.65 5.38 -0.92
C ARG A 115 6.78 4.96 -1.83
N ILE A 116 7.37 3.78 -1.58
CA ILE A 116 8.49 3.30 -2.39
C ILE A 116 8.03 2.92 -3.80
N SER A 117 6.81 2.41 -3.94
CA SER A 117 6.24 2.04 -5.23
C SER A 117 5.88 3.27 -6.07
N ASP A 118 5.36 4.33 -5.46
CA ASP A 118 5.01 5.56 -6.17
C ASP A 118 6.22 6.28 -6.78
N GLN A 119 7.41 6.07 -6.21
CA GLN A 119 8.67 6.66 -6.70
C GLN A 119 9.45 5.73 -7.64
N ASN A 120 8.97 4.53 -7.88
CA ASN A 120 9.64 3.54 -8.72
C ASN A 120 9.05 3.53 -10.13
N GLU A 121 9.69 4.25 -11.04
CA GLU A 121 9.22 4.36 -12.43
C GLU A 121 9.26 3.02 -13.18
N ASN A 122 10.22 2.13 -12.87
CA ASN A 122 10.25 0.78 -13.46
C ASN A 122 9.05 -0.05 -13.00
N LEU A 123 8.68 0.05 -11.73
CA LEU A 123 7.50 -0.60 -11.19
C LEU A 123 6.22 -0.02 -11.81
N LYS A 124 6.09 1.31 -11.89
CA LYS A 124 4.92 1.96 -12.49
C LYS A 124 4.75 1.58 -13.95
N LYS A 125 5.85 1.49 -14.70
CA LYS A 125 5.84 0.99 -16.07
C LYS A 125 5.36 -0.46 -16.15
N TRP A 126 5.86 -1.32 -15.28
CA TRP A 126 5.43 -2.73 -15.23
C TRP A 126 3.95 -2.88 -14.85
N LEU A 127 3.46 -2.02 -13.94
CA LEU A 127 2.04 -1.98 -13.56
C LEU A 127 1.14 -1.33 -14.63
N GLY A 128 1.69 -0.67 -15.65
CA GLY A 128 0.93 0.06 -16.69
C GLY A 128 0.29 1.35 -16.18
N ILE A 129 0.93 2.03 -15.24
CA ILE A 129 0.43 3.27 -14.58
C ILE A 129 1.44 4.42 -14.69
N GLU A 130 2.19 4.48 -15.79
CA GLU A 130 3.11 5.59 -16.02
C GLU A 130 2.37 6.94 -15.98
N GLY A 131 2.92 7.88 -15.24
CA GLY A 131 2.32 9.20 -15.04
C GLY A 131 1.22 9.27 -13.99
N GLU A 132 0.76 8.13 -13.46
CA GLU A 132 -0.16 8.11 -12.34
C GLU A 132 0.58 8.12 -10.99
N HIS A 133 -0.14 8.49 -9.92
CA HIS A 133 0.37 8.46 -8.55
C HIS A 133 -0.37 7.43 -7.71
N ILE A 134 0.38 6.52 -7.10
CA ILE A 134 -0.17 5.56 -6.15
C ILE A 134 -0.54 6.28 -4.86
N LYS A 135 -1.83 6.37 -4.56
CA LYS A 135 -2.38 7.05 -3.39
C LYS A 135 -2.64 6.13 -2.22
N ALA A 136 -2.91 4.85 -2.49
CA ALA A 136 -3.08 3.83 -1.46
C ALA A 136 -2.45 2.51 -1.88
N CYS A 137 -1.96 1.75 -0.89
CA CYS A 137 -1.48 0.39 -1.06
C CYS A 137 -2.04 -0.47 0.08
N MET A 138 -2.61 -1.60 -0.27
CA MET A 138 -3.17 -2.55 0.68
C MET A 138 -2.58 -3.94 0.45
N LEU A 139 -2.15 -4.59 1.52
CA LEU A 139 -1.88 -6.02 1.52
C LEU A 139 -3.17 -6.74 1.87
N LEU A 140 -3.52 -7.75 1.08
CA LEU A 140 -4.76 -8.51 1.23
C LEU A 140 -4.43 -9.99 1.39
N GLY A 141 -5.14 -10.67 2.30
CA GLY A 141 -4.92 -12.08 2.54
C GLY A 141 -5.85 -12.64 3.61
N TYR A 142 -5.67 -13.91 3.94
CA TYR A 142 -6.41 -14.53 5.04
C TYR A 142 -5.71 -14.22 6.37
N PRO A 143 -6.42 -13.65 7.38
CA PRO A 143 -5.82 -13.35 8.66
C PRO A 143 -5.44 -14.64 9.39
N ASN A 144 -4.23 -14.68 9.90
CA ASN A 144 -3.71 -15.80 10.69
C ASN A 144 -3.84 -15.51 12.20
N ILE A 145 -4.42 -14.36 12.58
CA ILE A 145 -4.63 -13.95 13.96
C ILE A 145 -6.09 -13.51 14.16
N THR A 146 -6.60 -13.74 15.36
CA THR A 146 -7.88 -13.19 15.81
C THR A 146 -7.62 -12.26 16.98
N TYR A 147 -8.04 -11.01 16.85
CA TYR A 147 -7.92 -10.04 17.93
C TYR A 147 -8.99 -10.29 19.00
N ALA A 148 -8.57 -10.43 20.25
CA ALA A 148 -9.50 -10.63 21.38
C ALA A 148 -10.36 -9.37 21.66
N ARG A 149 -9.91 -8.20 21.24
CA ARG A 149 -10.60 -6.92 21.39
C ARG A 149 -10.13 -5.92 20.33
N THR A 150 -10.93 -4.89 20.11
CA THR A 150 -10.53 -3.75 19.28
C THR A 150 -9.34 -3.00 19.92
N ALA A 151 -8.49 -2.41 19.08
CA ALA A 151 -7.43 -1.54 19.57
C ALA A 151 -8.04 -0.35 20.33
N PRO A 152 -7.46 0.05 21.47
CA PRO A 152 -7.94 1.20 22.23
C PRO A 152 -7.86 2.46 21.36
N ARG A 153 -8.86 3.32 21.48
CA ARG A 153 -8.93 4.61 20.80
C ARG A 153 -9.00 5.71 21.84
N ARG A 154 -8.48 6.88 21.50
CA ARG A 154 -8.72 8.10 22.26
C ARG A 154 -10.19 8.49 22.16
N GLU A 155 -10.68 9.23 23.15
CA GLU A 155 -12.02 9.81 23.07
C GLU A 155 -12.18 10.69 21.83
N ALA A 156 -13.39 10.67 21.28
CA ALA A 156 -13.69 11.50 20.10
C ALA A 156 -13.67 12.99 20.50
N ARG A 157 -12.95 13.79 19.74
CA ARG A 157 -12.99 15.26 19.89
C ARG A 157 -14.14 15.77 19.04
N VAL A 158 -15.26 16.09 19.67
CA VAL A 158 -16.48 16.58 19.01
C VAL A 158 -16.79 17.98 19.55
N THR A 159 -17.08 18.92 18.64
CA THR A 159 -17.59 20.24 18.98
C THR A 159 -18.97 20.40 18.35
N ILE A 160 -19.99 20.63 19.18
CA ILE A 160 -21.34 20.95 18.74
C ILE A 160 -21.54 22.45 18.95
N ARG A 161 -22.02 23.18 17.95
CA ARG A 161 -22.34 24.61 18.01
C ARG A 161 -23.77 24.82 17.60
#